data_104b9d08932f4943e54d0cdbb5c9a74b
#
_entry.id   104b9d08932f4943e54d0cdbb5c9a74b
#
_cell.length_a   1.000
_cell.length_b   1.000
_cell.length_c   1.000
_cell.angle_alpha   90.00
_cell.angle_beta   90.00
_cell.angle_gamma   90.00
#
_symmetry.space_group_name_H-M   'P 1'
#
loop_
_entity.id
_entity.type
_entity.pdbx_description
1 polymer ?
#
loop_
_entity_poly.entity_id
_entity_poly.type
_entity_poly.pdbx_seq_one_letter_code
_entity_poly.pdbx_strand_id
1 'polypeptide(L)'
;MAYTQRIPLTLAQHAQRAPGKDTLRLLRRVELVFRTREEADDVADLVAGFLPDPVQGRFGLIELLLNAIEHGNLAIGGARKAQLLREHRFEDEVAARFEREPFSARRVHVAVTVAFPTVDIEIRDDGDGFAWRAAVAAELDSADSPNGRGIALISRTCFPSLHYRDPGNIAVVRATWSR
;
A
#
# COMPACT_ATOMS: atom_id res chain seq x y z
N MET A 1 -9.52 -47.57 -16.06
CA MET A 1 -9.77 -46.19 -15.66
C MET A 1 -8.78 -45.83 -14.54
N ALA A 2 -7.75 -45.06 -14.88
CA ALA A 2 -6.73 -44.66 -13.91
C ALA A 2 -7.24 -43.45 -13.14
N TYR A 3 -7.48 -43.60 -11.83
CA TYR A 3 -7.78 -42.48 -10.92
C TYR A 3 -6.46 -41.75 -10.66
N THR A 4 -6.28 -40.59 -11.28
CA THR A 4 -5.15 -39.72 -10.97
C THR A 4 -5.43 -39.05 -9.65
N GLN A 5 -4.85 -39.56 -8.56
CA GLN A 5 -4.87 -38.89 -7.24
C GLN A 5 -4.18 -37.54 -7.37
N ARG A 6 -4.95 -36.45 -7.30
CA ARG A 6 -4.39 -35.10 -7.14
C ARG A 6 -3.74 -35.02 -5.75
N ILE A 7 -2.44 -34.90 -5.71
CA ILE A 7 -1.69 -34.60 -4.48
C ILE A 7 -2.15 -33.21 -3.99
N PRO A 8 -2.69 -33.08 -2.79
CA PRO A 8 -3.07 -31.76 -2.27
C PRO A 8 -1.81 -30.89 -2.11
N LEU A 9 -1.84 -29.72 -2.74
CA LEU A 9 -0.79 -28.71 -2.56
C LEU A 9 -0.72 -28.28 -1.09
N THR A 10 0.48 -28.10 -0.57
CA THR A 10 0.65 -27.58 0.80
C THR A 10 0.17 -26.13 0.85
N LEU A 11 -0.20 -25.63 2.06
CA LEU A 11 -0.60 -24.23 2.26
C LEU A 11 0.42 -23.23 1.70
N ALA A 12 1.72 -23.52 1.81
CA ALA A 12 2.79 -22.73 1.23
C ALA A 12 2.76 -22.71 -0.31
N GLN A 13 2.43 -23.82 -0.96
CA GLN A 13 2.30 -23.90 -2.42
C GLN A 13 1.02 -23.22 -2.94
N HIS A 14 -0.03 -23.12 -2.11
CA HIS A 14 -1.21 -22.32 -2.42
C HIS A 14 -0.94 -20.83 -2.30
N ALA A 15 -0.15 -20.40 -1.32
CA ALA A 15 0.23 -19.01 -1.13
C ALA A 15 1.14 -18.45 -2.24
N GLN A 16 1.91 -19.33 -2.91
CA GLN A 16 2.79 -18.92 -4.03
C GLN A 16 2.08 -18.77 -5.37
N ARG A 17 0.81 -19.13 -5.47
CA ARG A 17 0.03 -19.00 -6.69
C ARG A 17 -0.81 -17.75 -6.62
N ALA A 18 -0.36 -16.67 -7.25
CA ALA A 18 -1.22 -15.51 -7.46
C ALA A 18 -2.58 -15.97 -8.01
N PRO A 19 -3.70 -15.52 -7.44
CA PRO A 19 -5.01 -15.93 -7.93
C PRO A 19 -5.13 -15.55 -9.40
N GLY A 20 -5.53 -16.51 -10.25
CA GLY A 20 -5.77 -16.23 -11.67
C GLY A 20 -6.90 -15.20 -11.82
N LYS A 21 -6.92 -14.46 -12.94
CA LYS A 21 -7.94 -13.43 -13.21
C LYS A 21 -9.37 -13.92 -12.99
N ASP A 22 -9.65 -15.19 -13.30
CA ASP A 22 -10.98 -15.78 -13.10
C ASP A 22 -11.31 -16.01 -11.62
N THR A 23 -10.31 -16.32 -10.79
CA THR A 23 -10.49 -16.48 -9.35
C THR A 23 -10.76 -15.12 -8.69
N LEU A 24 -10.13 -14.03 -9.15
CA LEU A 24 -10.35 -12.69 -8.64
C LEU A 24 -11.81 -12.24 -8.78
N ARG A 25 -12.51 -12.69 -9.83
CA ARG A 25 -13.94 -12.39 -10.06
C ARG A 25 -14.88 -13.02 -9.03
N LEU A 26 -14.41 -14.04 -8.31
CA LEU A 26 -15.18 -14.71 -7.26
C LEU A 26 -15.05 -14.00 -5.92
N LEU A 27 -13.98 -13.22 -5.73
CA LEU A 27 -13.76 -12.47 -4.51
C LEU A 27 -14.64 -11.23 -4.51
N ARG A 28 -15.21 -10.92 -3.36
CA ARG A 28 -15.98 -9.69 -3.13
C ARG A 28 -15.20 -8.71 -2.27
N ARG A 29 -14.49 -9.23 -1.29
CA ARG A 29 -13.71 -8.44 -0.36
C ARG A 29 -12.52 -9.23 0.17
N VAL A 30 -11.37 -8.57 0.28
CA VAL A 30 -10.17 -9.08 0.94
C VAL A 30 -9.73 -8.05 1.96
N GLU A 31 -9.41 -8.47 3.16
CA GLU A 31 -8.88 -7.62 4.22
C GLU A 31 -7.54 -8.16 4.68
N LEU A 32 -6.55 -7.28 4.79
CA LEU A 32 -5.19 -7.58 5.19
C LEU A 32 -4.80 -6.63 6.31
N VAL A 33 -4.04 -7.13 7.27
CA VAL A 33 -3.47 -6.34 8.37
C VAL A 33 -2.00 -6.67 8.45
N PHE A 34 -1.15 -5.64 8.47
CA PHE A 34 0.29 -5.83 8.51
C PHE A 34 0.97 -4.68 9.26
N ARG A 35 2.28 -4.78 9.48
CA ARG A 35 3.05 -3.81 10.26
C ARG A 35 4.37 -3.41 9.64
N THR A 36 5.08 -4.37 9.02
CA THR A 36 6.47 -4.16 8.59
C THR A 36 6.58 -3.79 7.10
N ARG A 37 7.76 -3.34 6.70
CA ARG A 37 8.04 -2.97 5.29
C ARG A 37 8.14 -4.21 4.40
N GLU A 38 8.64 -5.32 4.96
CA GLU A 38 8.70 -6.61 4.27
C GLU A 38 7.29 -7.14 3.99
N GLU A 39 6.40 -7.07 4.99
CA GLU A 39 4.99 -7.42 4.82
C GLU A 39 4.28 -6.50 3.82
N ALA A 40 4.67 -5.21 3.75
CA ALA A 40 4.11 -4.29 2.75
C ALA A 40 4.45 -4.71 1.31
N ASP A 41 5.62 -5.27 1.09
CA ASP A 41 6.03 -5.76 -0.23
C ASP A 41 5.17 -6.96 -0.67
N ASP A 42 4.94 -7.93 0.23
CA ASP A 42 4.06 -9.07 0.00
C ASP A 42 2.60 -8.63 -0.24
N VAL A 43 2.12 -7.66 0.53
CA VAL A 43 0.77 -7.08 0.36
C VAL A 43 0.65 -6.36 -0.98
N ALA A 44 1.68 -5.60 -1.40
CA ALA A 44 1.70 -4.93 -2.69
C ALA A 44 1.61 -5.92 -3.85
N ASP A 45 2.36 -7.03 -3.79
CA ASP A 45 2.31 -8.09 -4.80
C ASP A 45 0.93 -8.74 -4.89
N LEU A 46 0.33 -9.08 -3.75
CA LEU A 46 -0.99 -9.67 -3.71
C LEU A 46 -2.06 -8.72 -4.25
N VAL A 47 -2.07 -7.47 -3.76
CA VAL A 47 -3.10 -6.47 -4.11
C VAL A 47 -2.97 -6.01 -5.55
N ALA A 48 -1.75 -5.91 -6.09
CA ALA A 48 -1.53 -5.59 -7.50
C ALA A 48 -2.21 -6.60 -8.45
N GLY A 49 -2.32 -7.86 -8.04
CA GLY A 49 -3.05 -8.88 -8.81
C GLY A 49 -4.52 -8.57 -9.06
N PHE A 50 -5.13 -7.68 -8.27
CA PHE A 50 -6.52 -7.21 -8.46
C PHE A 50 -6.60 -5.98 -9.39
N LEU A 51 -5.51 -5.43 -9.85
CA LEU A 51 -5.51 -4.21 -10.66
C LEU A 51 -5.46 -4.52 -12.17
N PRO A 52 -6.00 -3.61 -13.02
CA PRO A 52 -5.94 -3.75 -14.47
C PRO A 52 -4.50 -3.83 -15.02
N ASP A 53 -3.60 -3.04 -14.46
CA ASP A 53 -2.16 -3.08 -14.71
C ASP A 53 -1.44 -3.41 -13.39
N PRO A 54 -1.08 -4.71 -13.16
CA PRO A 54 -0.42 -5.12 -11.93
C PRO A 54 0.96 -4.51 -11.73
N VAL A 55 1.71 -4.23 -12.81
CA VAL A 55 3.08 -3.69 -12.70
C VAL A 55 3.05 -2.24 -12.24
N GLN A 56 2.29 -1.40 -12.93
CA GLN A 56 2.11 -0.01 -12.56
C GLN A 56 1.40 0.11 -11.20
N GLY A 57 0.40 -0.74 -10.97
CA GLY A 57 -0.34 -0.78 -9.72
C GLY A 57 0.53 -1.14 -8.52
N ARG A 58 1.44 -2.13 -8.65
CA ARG A 58 2.41 -2.48 -7.61
C ARG A 58 3.30 -1.30 -7.22
N PHE A 59 3.82 -0.58 -8.23
CA PHE A 59 4.65 0.61 -7.97
C PHE A 59 3.91 1.66 -7.14
N GLY A 60 2.66 1.95 -7.48
CA GLY A 60 1.85 2.90 -6.72
C GLY A 60 1.46 2.37 -5.33
N LEU A 61 1.14 1.07 -5.22
CA LEU A 61 0.77 0.45 -3.95
C LEU A 61 1.93 0.48 -2.94
N ILE A 62 3.14 0.08 -3.34
CA ILE A 62 4.27 0.05 -2.40
C ILE A 62 4.56 1.44 -1.83
N GLU A 63 4.46 2.49 -2.63
CA GLU A 63 4.60 3.87 -2.15
C GLU A 63 3.52 4.24 -1.12
N LEU A 64 2.25 3.88 -1.37
CA LEU A 64 1.16 4.14 -0.42
C LEU A 64 1.32 3.35 0.88
N LEU A 65 1.70 2.07 0.80
CA LEU A 65 1.88 1.20 1.95
C LEU A 65 3.06 1.64 2.82
N LEU A 66 4.19 2.02 2.20
CA LEU A 66 5.34 2.57 2.92
C LEU A 66 5.00 3.92 3.57
N ASN A 67 4.23 4.78 2.90
CA ASN A 67 3.76 6.03 3.49
C ASN A 67 2.87 5.79 4.73
N ALA A 68 1.98 4.79 4.67
CA ALA A 68 1.14 4.39 5.80
C ALA A 68 1.97 3.90 6.99
N ILE A 69 3.06 3.15 6.74
CA ILE A 69 3.98 2.72 7.80
C ILE A 69 4.80 3.90 8.32
N GLU A 70 5.57 4.55 7.46
CA GLU A 70 6.63 5.47 7.86
C GLU A 70 6.07 6.81 8.35
N HIS A 71 5.14 7.38 7.59
CA HIS A 71 4.54 8.69 7.91
C HIS A 71 3.33 8.55 8.84
N GLY A 72 2.48 7.55 8.61
CA GLY A 72 1.31 7.27 9.43
C GLY A 72 1.70 6.61 10.75
N ASN A 73 1.96 5.31 10.73
CA ASN A 73 2.13 4.52 11.95
C ASN A 73 3.37 4.90 12.75
N LEU A 74 4.52 5.12 12.11
CA LEU A 74 5.76 5.47 12.79
C LEU A 74 5.91 6.99 13.01
N ALA A 75 5.02 7.81 12.46
CA ALA A 75 5.05 9.28 12.57
C ALA A 75 6.41 9.90 12.18
N ILE A 76 7.11 9.32 11.19
CA ILE A 76 8.35 9.87 10.65
C ILE A 76 7.96 10.87 9.55
N GLY A 77 7.85 12.15 9.89
CA GLY A 77 7.56 13.19 8.91
C GLY A 77 8.65 13.30 7.84
N GLY A 78 8.28 13.79 6.65
CA GLY A 78 9.20 13.84 5.52
C GLY A 78 10.49 14.62 5.76
N ALA A 79 10.44 15.75 6.46
CA ALA A 79 11.64 16.51 6.85
C ALA A 79 12.57 15.67 7.74
N ARG A 80 11.99 14.93 8.70
CA ARG A 80 12.76 14.04 9.57
C ARG A 80 13.33 12.86 8.78
N LYS A 81 12.56 12.25 7.88
CA LYS A 81 13.05 11.20 6.98
C LYS A 81 14.25 11.69 6.16
N ALA A 82 14.14 12.85 5.54
CA ALA A 82 15.23 13.43 4.75
C ALA A 82 16.49 13.70 5.59
N GLN A 83 16.34 14.16 6.83
CA GLN A 83 17.45 14.33 7.76
C GLN A 83 18.10 12.98 8.09
N LEU A 84 17.31 12.01 8.51
CA LEU A 84 17.79 10.67 8.90
C LEU A 84 18.51 9.96 7.75
N LEU A 85 18.04 10.11 6.51
CA LEU A 85 18.70 9.58 5.32
C LEU A 85 20.08 10.22 5.11
N ARG A 86 20.23 11.54 5.29
CA ARG A 86 21.54 12.21 5.21
C ARG A 86 22.50 11.76 6.30
N GLU A 87 21.96 11.43 7.48
CA GLU A 87 22.73 10.93 8.63
C GLU A 87 22.99 9.42 8.60
N HIS A 88 22.50 8.70 7.59
CA HIS A 88 22.53 7.22 7.50
C HIS A 88 21.92 6.51 8.72
N ARG A 89 20.90 7.11 9.34
CA ARG A 89 20.24 6.64 10.57
C ARG A 89 18.77 6.27 10.38
N PHE A 90 18.29 6.27 9.14
CA PHE A 90 16.86 6.05 8.88
C PHE A 90 16.40 4.66 9.31
N GLU A 91 17.15 3.62 8.97
CA GLU A 91 16.80 2.23 9.32
C GLU A 91 16.86 2.00 10.85
N ASP A 92 17.83 2.59 11.54
CA ASP A 92 17.93 2.50 13.00
C ASP A 92 16.72 3.18 13.69
N GLU A 93 16.28 4.33 13.18
CA GLU A 93 15.10 5.02 13.70
C GLU A 93 13.82 4.23 13.44
N VAL A 94 13.67 3.63 12.26
CA VAL A 94 12.52 2.77 11.92
C VAL A 94 12.47 1.59 12.89
N ALA A 95 13.58 0.87 13.05
CA ALA A 95 13.67 -0.27 13.98
C ALA A 95 13.34 0.15 15.42
N ALA A 96 13.91 1.27 15.90
CA ALA A 96 13.65 1.76 17.24
C ALA A 96 12.18 2.14 17.48
N ARG A 97 11.51 2.70 16.46
CA ARG A 97 10.08 3.04 16.57
C ARG A 97 9.19 1.81 16.57
N PHE A 98 9.52 0.78 15.81
CA PHE A 98 8.76 -0.47 15.84
C PHE A 98 8.71 -1.11 17.23
N GLU A 99 9.72 -0.89 18.07
CA GLU A 99 9.79 -1.44 19.42
C GLU A 99 9.16 -0.53 20.50
N ARG A 100 8.83 0.71 20.16
CA ARG A 100 8.38 1.72 21.14
C ARG A 100 6.88 2.02 21.02
N GLU A 101 6.19 2.03 22.17
CA GLU A 101 4.82 2.55 22.24
C GLU A 101 4.76 4.06 21.92
N PRO A 102 3.68 4.51 21.26
CA PRO A 102 2.51 3.74 20.79
C PRO A 102 2.71 3.06 19.43
N PHE A 103 3.85 3.23 18.78
CA PHE A 103 4.08 2.78 17.40
C PHE A 103 4.09 1.25 17.25
N SER A 104 4.55 0.54 18.30
CA SER A 104 4.61 -0.92 18.33
C SER A 104 3.24 -1.59 18.18
N ALA A 105 2.19 -0.94 18.67
CA ALA A 105 0.81 -1.44 18.57
C ALA A 105 0.13 -1.11 17.24
N ARG A 106 0.63 -0.11 16.48
CA ARG A 106 -0.02 0.38 15.25
C ARG A 106 0.09 -0.61 14.10
N ARG A 107 -0.96 -0.66 13.29
CA ARG A 107 -1.09 -1.57 12.13
C ARG A 107 -1.56 -0.78 10.91
N VAL A 108 -1.22 -1.30 9.73
CA VAL A 108 -1.83 -0.88 8.47
C VAL A 108 -2.91 -1.90 8.11
N HIS A 109 -4.07 -1.38 7.72
CA HIS A 109 -5.22 -2.17 7.28
C HIS A 109 -5.45 -1.91 5.80
N VAL A 110 -5.54 -2.95 5.01
CA VAL A 110 -5.86 -2.86 3.58
C VAL A 110 -7.16 -3.60 3.32
N ALA A 111 -8.11 -2.93 2.69
CA ALA A 111 -9.34 -3.55 2.23
C ALA A 111 -9.44 -3.42 0.70
N VAL A 112 -9.58 -4.55 0.02
CA VAL A 112 -9.84 -4.62 -1.42
C VAL A 112 -11.26 -5.05 -1.64
N THR A 113 -12.08 -4.24 -2.32
CA THR A 113 -13.47 -4.57 -2.68
C THR A 113 -13.57 -4.70 -4.19
N VAL A 114 -13.97 -5.89 -4.65
CA VAL A 114 -14.11 -6.20 -6.08
C VAL A 114 -15.58 -6.14 -6.47
N ALA A 115 -15.90 -5.19 -7.34
CA ALA A 115 -17.22 -5.01 -7.95
C ALA A 115 -17.06 -4.81 -9.46
N PHE A 116 -16.72 -5.92 -10.17
CA PHE A 116 -16.39 -5.87 -11.58
C PHE A 116 -17.36 -4.99 -12.40
N PRO A 117 -16.86 -4.06 -13.25
CA PRO A 117 -15.47 -3.91 -13.69
C PRO A 117 -14.60 -3.02 -12.80
N THR A 118 -14.97 -2.71 -11.57
CA THR A 118 -14.20 -1.86 -10.67
C THR A 118 -13.57 -2.64 -9.53
N VAL A 119 -12.45 -2.13 -9.02
CA VAL A 119 -11.85 -2.51 -7.75
C VAL A 119 -11.56 -1.25 -6.93
N ASP A 120 -11.98 -1.27 -5.68
CA ASP A 120 -11.70 -0.24 -4.69
C ASP A 120 -10.67 -0.78 -3.70
N ILE A 121 -9.64 0.00 -3.44
CA ILE A 121 -8.59 -0.30 -2.45
C ILE A 121 -8.60 0.82 -1.42
N GLU A 122 -8.71 0.43 -0.16
CA GLU A 122 -8.62 1.32 0.98
C GLU A 122 -7.41 0.91 1.83
N ILE A 123 -6.51 1.86 2.11
CA ILE A 123 -5.32 1.66 2.95
C ILE A 123 -5.45 2.62 4.13
N ARG A 124 -5.57 2.08 5.35
CA ARG A 124 -5.73 2.85 6.58
C ARG A 124 -4.56 2.57 7.52
N ASP A 125 -3.92 3.62 7.97
CA ASP A 125 -2.96 3.58 9.08
C ASP A 125 -3.60 4.03 10.39
N ASP A 126 -2.94 3.74 11.51
CA ASP A 126 -3.36 4.12 12.86
C ASP A 126 -2.69 5.44 13.33
N GLY A 127 -2.19 6.24 12.39
CA GLY A 127 -1.61 7.56 12.66
C GLY A 127 -2.64 8.68 12.72
N ASP A 128 -2.13 9.89 12.99
CA ASP A 128 -2.97 11.07 13.17
C ASP A 128 -3.42 11.72 11.85
N GLY A 129 -2.97 11.19 10.70
CA GLY A 129 -3.23 11.75 9.39
C GLY A 129 -2.32 12.94 9.04
N PHE A 130 -2.62 13.58 7.90
CA PHE A 130 -1.83 14.71 7.39
C PHE A 130 -2.64 15.62 6.45
N ALA A 131 -2.07 16.78 6.09
CA ALA A 131 -2.68 17.73 5.16
C ALA A 131 -2.61 17.21 3.70
N TRP A 132 -3.32 16.13 3.40
CA TRP A 132 -3.23 15.35 2.17
C TRP A 132 -3.59 16.14 0.89
N ARG A 133 -4.52 17.13 1.00
CA ARG A 133 -4.92 17.95 -0.16
C ARG A 133 -3.73 18.68 -0.76
N ALA A 134 -2.86 19.22 0.10
CA ALA A 134 -1.64 19.88 -0.33
C ALA A 134 -0.63 18.89 -0.95
N ALA A 135 -0.52 17.68 -0.40
CA ALA A 135 0.39 16.66 -0.92
C ALA A 135 -0.03 16.11 -2.29
N VAL A 136 -1.33 15.92 -2.52
CA VAL A 136 -1.86 15.48 -3.83
C VAL A 136 -1.76 16.60 -4.87
N ALA A 137 -1.97 17.85 -4.48
CA ALA A 137 -1.90 19.01 -5.36
C ALA A 137 -0.46 19.50 -5.66
N ALA A 138 0.56 18.97 -4.96
CA ALA A 138 1.93 19.43 -5.08
C ALA A 138 2.44 19.34 -6.52
N GLU A 139 3.14 20.37 -6.97
CA GLU A 139 3.81 20.37 -8.27
C GLU A 139 5.06 19.49 -8.21
N LEU A 140 5.28 18.66 -9.24
CA LEU A 140 6.42 17.74 -9.31
C LEU A 140 7.75 18.47 -9.50
N ASP A 141 7.71 19.66 -10.11
CA ASP A 141 8.88 20.45 -10.50
C ASP A 141 9.31 21.48 -9.45
N SER A 142 8.57 21.66 -8.35
CA SER A 142 8.96 22.62 -7.32
C SER A 142 10.16 22.10 -6.53
N ALA A 143 11.32 22.77 -6.65
CA ALA A 143 12.54 22.43 -5.92
C ALA A 143 12.37 22.56 -4.39
N ASP A 144 11.38 23.31 -3.94
CA ASP A 144 11.19 23.71 -2.55
C ASP A 144 10.42 22.70 -1.68
N SER A 145 9.85 21.63 -2.26
CA SER A 145 9.11 20.62 -1.50
C SER A 145 9.69 19.22 -1.69
N PRO A 146 10.69 18.82 -0.91
CA PRO A 146 11.25 17.45 -0.97
C PRO A 146 10.26 16.39 -0.48
N ASN A 147 9.16 16.81 0.18
CA ASN A 147 8.17 15.95 0.80
C ASN A 147 6.84 16.01 0.02
N GLY A 148 6.20 14.86 -0.19
CA GLY A 148 4.91 14.78 -0.88
C GLY A 148 5.01 14.49 -2.39
N ARG A 149 6.21 14.46 -2.97
CA ARG A 149 6.39 14.12 -4.40
C ARG A 149 5.91 12.72 -4.74
N GLY A 150 6.10 11.76 -3.84
CA GLY A 150 5.63 10.38 -4.02
C GLY A 150 4.12 10.33 -4.25
N ILE A 151 3.33 10.95 -3.37
CA ILE A 151 1.87 10.99 -3.48
C ILE A 151 1.44 11.71 -4.77
N ALA A 152 2.01 12.87 -5.07
CA ALA A 152 1.71 13.62 -6.29
C ALA A 152 2.07 12.84 -7.56
N LEU A 153 3.20 12.14 -7.55
CA LEU A 153 3.63 11.29 -8.66
C LEU A 153 2.64 10.14 -8.89
N ILE A 154 2.37 9.34 -7.87
CA ILE A 154 1.49 8.17 -8.01
C ILE A 154 0.04 8.55 -8.32
N SER A 155 -0.44 9.71 -7.84
CA SER A 155 -1.78 10.20 -8.19
C SER A 155 -1.91 10.56 -9.67
N ARG A 156 -0.81 10.92 -10.33
CA ARG A 156 -0.81 11.26 -11.77
C ARG A 156 -0.47 10.06 -12.65
N THR A 157 0.35 9.14 -12.18
CA THR A 157 0.89 8.05 -13.00
C THR A 157 0.19 6.72 -12.76
N CYS A 158 -0.06 6.36 -11.50
CA CYS A 158 -0.57 5.04 -11.14
C CYS A 158 -2.07 5.06 -10.80
N PHE A 159 -2.48 6.06 -10.02
CA PHE A 159 -3.82 6.10 -9.44
C PHE A 159 -4.48 7.47 -9.59
N PRO A 160 -4.99 7.83 -10.78
CA PRO A 160 -5.67 9.13 -10.98
C PRO A 160 -6.89 9.36 -10.07
N SER A 161 -7.44 8.30 -9.51
CA SER A 161 -8.55 8.33 -8.55
C SER A 161 -8.13 8.50 -7.09
N LEU A 162 -6.82 8.51 -6.81
CA LEU A 162 -6.28 8.59 -5.44
C LEU A 162 -6.83 9.82 -4.71
N HIS A 163 -7.43 9.56 -3.57
CA HIS A 163 -7.80 10.58 -2.60
C HIS A 163 -7.64 10.02 -1.18
N TYR A 164 -7.63 10.93 -0.21
CA TYR A 164 -7.62 10.54 1.20
C TYR A 164 -8.92 11.00 1.87
N ARG A 165 -9.37 10.26 2.87
CA ARG A 165 -10.42 10.70 3.79
C ARG A 165 -9.78 11.44 4.97
N ASP A 166 -10.48 12.47 5.48
CA ASP A 166 -10.02 13.18 6.68
C ASP A 166 -9.99 12.26 7.90
N PRO A 167 -8.96 12.35 8.75
CA PRO A 167 -7.92 13.38 8.79
C PRO A 167 -6.70 13.14 7.87
N GLY A 168 -6.72 12.16 6.95
CA GLY A 168 -5.63 11.90 6.03
C GLY A 168 -4.87 10.60 6.30
N ASN A 169 -5.40 9.74 7.16
CA ASN A 169 -4.85 8.41 7.46
C ASN A 169 -5.55 7.27 6.69
N ILE A 170 -6.40 7.60 5.71
CA ILE A 170 -7.08 6.62 4.87
C ILE A 170 -6.90 7.02 3.41
N ALA A 171 -6.04 6.30 2.69
CA ALA A 171 -5.91 6.42 1.25
C ALA A 171 -6.96 5.55 0.54
N VAL A 172 -7.59 6.08 -0.49
CA VAL A 172 -8.59 5.37 -1.29
C VAL A 172 -8.24 5.46 -2.77
N VAL A 173 -8.23 4.31 -3.42
CA VAL A 173 -7.96 4.15 -4.86
C VAL A 173 -9.11 3.38 -5.50
N ARG A 174 -9.55 3.81 -6.67
CA ARG A 174 -10.45 3.06 -7.54
C ARG A 174 -9.77 2.80 -8.88
N ALA A 175 -9.77 1.56 -9.34
CA ALA A 175 -9.34 1.19 -10.68
C ALA A 175 -10.47 0.48 -11.42
N THR A 176 -10.43 0.53 -12.78
CA THR A 176 -11.46 -0.05 -13.63
C THR A 176 -10.81 -0.86 -14.74
N TRP A 177 -11.23 -2.12 -14.90
CA TRP A 177 -10.82 -2.92 -16.05
C TRP A 177 -11.52 -2.43 -17.31
N SER A 178 -10.75 -2.09 -18.33
CA SER A 178 -11.30 -1.88 -19.67
C SER A 178 -11.91 -3.16 -20.20
N ARG A 179 -13.04 -3.02 -20.92
CA ARG A 179 -13.68 -4.15 -21.62
C ARG A 179 -12.85 -4.60 -22.81
#